data_8f4b4e1e65d42b20176155455b692cc8
#
_entry.id   8f4b4e1e65d42b20176155455b692cc8
#
_cell.length_a   1.000
_cell.length_b   1.000
_cell.length_c   1.000
_cell.angle_alpha   90.00
_cell.angle_beta   90.00
_cell.angle_gamma   90.00
#
_symmetry.space_group_name_H-M   'P 1'
#
loop_
_entity.id
_entity.type
_entity.pdbx_description
1 polymer ?
#
loop_
_entity_poly.entity_id
_entity_poly.type
_entity_poly.pdbx_seq_one_letter_code
_entity_poly.pdbx_strand_id
1 'polypeptide(L)'
;MRGRPDGEPRVPFPLSDVSNGEWCPRPPSAKQRLAARLIAEECDRRARRHGMTRAQFLRTAAGTATAFWVLNLVHGLDQWGDAAALPVNPDLGAACELLDRHPFVMDVQLHHVDLNLPNPSRFCFIRFGERGQDASKPCAERTQLLGQANFVQEVFVGSETDVGVISGVPSGVLLPPQTMADTRDLVNHLAGSERALSQAMIDPKALPGSSTALDSMEHQVRDLGAVALKCYTYNGNWWLDDERVSYPMLAEATRLGLGLINCHKGLPNLAFFPLSAEYVRTRDLPKVVRDWPQLEFCAYHAGYFPEEGGNGEFIRVARSLPRKYRRNLYAEIGSSFAITFLESPAKAAFFIGRLLATLGSRNILWGTDCVWWGSPQWLIDAFKTLRIPAPMRERYGFPPLTRKAKARILGLNAARLYGVDPGARRCAIAGDRIALERAAQGGFRAGRSLRVYGPRTRREFLALLRHGTSRPS
;
A
#
# COMPACT_ATOMS: atom_id res chain seq x y z
N MET A 1 22.08 -9.98 -23.01
CA MET A 1 21.44 -9.31 -21.83
C MET A 1 21.89 -10.07 -20.59
N ARG A 2 22.65 -9.45 -19.73
CA ARG A 2 23.15 -10.11 -18.51
C ARG A 2 21.99 -10.20 -17.51
N GLY A 3 21.76 -11.40 -16.95
CA GLY A 3 20.83 -11.61 -15.84
C GLY A 3 21.20 -10.75 -14.63
N ARG A 4 20.30 -10.67 -13.66
CA ARG A 4 20.69 -10.11 -12.36
C ARG A 4 21.89 -10.87 -11.81
N PRO A 5 22.77 -10.24 -11.04
CA PRO A 5 23.95 -10.89 -10.48
C PRO A 5 23.64 -12.15 -9.64
N ASP A 6 22.39 -12.30 -9.20
CA ASP A 6 21.86 -13.41 -8.42
C ASP A 6 21.14 -14.48 -9.26
N GLY A 7 21.14 -14.36 -10.59
CA GLY A 7 20.51 -15.33 -11.50
C GLY A 7 18.97 -15.36 -11.47
N GLU A 8 18.30 -14.46 -10.72
CA GLU A 8 16.84 -14.42 -10.70
C GLU A 8 16.26 -13.91 -12.04
N PRO A 9 15.24 -14.58 -12.59
CA PRO A 9 14.62 -14.15 -13.84
C PRO A 9 13.86 -12.82 -13.64
N ARG A 10 13.89 -11.95 -14.66
CA ARG A 10 13.06 -10.74 -14.66
C ARG A 10 11.59 -11.12 -14.78
N VAL A 11 10.78 -10.59 -13.86
CA VAL A 11 9.33 -10.79 -13.77
C VAL A 11 8.64 -9.43 -13.63
N PRO A 12 7.33 -9.31 -13.93
CA PRO A 12 6.65 -8.00 -14.00
C PRO A 12 6.37 -7.36 -12.64
N PHE A 13 6.56 -8.08 -11.54
CA PHE A 13 6.36 -7.63 -10.15
C PHE A 13 7.19 -8.51 -9.21
N PRO A 14 7.37 -8.13 -7.93
CA PRO A 14 8.06 -8.98 -6.97
C PRO A 14 7.31 -10.31 -6.78
N LEU A 15 8.03 -11.41 -6.53
CA LEU A 15 7.45 -12.73 -6.26
C LEU A 15 7.73 -13.22 -4.84
N SER A 16 8.32 -12.38 -4.01
CA SER A 16 8.60 -12.65 -2.61
C SER A 16 8.41 -11.41 -1.77
N ASP A 17 8.28 -11.59 -0.48
CA ASP A 17 8.13 -10.49 0.47
C ASP A 17 9.26 -9.47 0.33
N VAL A 18 8.87 -8.19 0.40
CA VAL A 18 9.77 -7.04 0.50
C VAL A 18 9.28 -6.23 1.69
N SER A 19 10.11 -6.09 2.70
CA SER A 19 9.72 -5.39 3.93
C SER A 19 10.18 -3.93 3.89
N ASN A 20 9.39 -3.04 4.47
CA ASN A 20 9.77 -1.66 4.78
C ASN A 20 10.30 -1.51 6.22
N GLY A 21 10.53 -2.61 6.94
CA GLY A 21 10.93 -2.63 8.34
C GLY A 21 9.83 -3.08 9.30
N GLU A 22 8.59 -3.13 8.85
CA GLU A 22 7.43 -3.49 9.67
C GLU A 22 7.37 -4.98 10.00
N TRP A 23 7.90 -5.83 9.14
CA TRP A 23 7.96 -7.28 9.35
C TRP A 23 9.25 -7.88 8.83
N CYS A 24 9.62 -9.06 9.34
CA CYS A 24 10.74 -9.82 8.79
C CYS A 24 10.30 -10.53 7.50
N PRO A 25 10.95 -10.27 6.35
CA PRO A 25 10.55 -10.92 5.10
C PRO A 25 10.85 -12.42 5.16
N ARG A 26 9.91 -13.22 4.65
CA ARG A 26 10.07 -14.67 4.55
C ARG A 26 10.91 -15.03 3.32
N PRO A 27 11.72 -16.08 3.41
CA PRO A 27 12.44 -16.60 2.24
C PRO A 27 11.44 -17.01 1.14
N PRO A 28 11.77 -16.81 -0.15
CA PRO A 28 10.93 -17.30 -1.23
C PRO A 28 10.65 -18.79 -1.07
N SER A 29 9.39 -19.19 -1.12
CA SER A 29 9.00 -20.60 -1.10
C SER A 29 9.42 -21.32 -2.39
N ALA A 30 9.39 -22.65 -2.39
CA ALA A 30 9.64 -23.44 -3.59
C ALA A 30 8.65 -23.08 -4.72
N LYS A 31 7.38 -22.82 -4.38
CA LYS A 31 6.35 -22.36 -5.33
C LYS A 31 6.65 -20.99 -5.91
N GLN A 32 7.08 -20.03 -5.11
CA GLN A 32 7.46 -18.70 -5.61
C GLN A 32 8.67 -18.77 -6.54
N ARG A 33 9.68 -19.61 -6.23
CA ARG A 33 10.82 -19.84 -7.13
C ARG A 33 10.40 -20.52 -8.43
N LEU A 34 9.51 -21.51 -8.37
CA LEU A 34 8.94 -22.17 -9.55
C LEU A 34 8.15 -21.17 -10.40
N ALA A 35 7.29 -20.36 -9.78
CA ALA A 35 6.53 -19.32 -10.46
C ALA A 35 7.44 -18.34 -11.20
N ALA A 36 8.54 -17.87 -10.58
CA ALA A 36 9.50 -16.98 -11.21
C ALA A 36 10.09 -17.57 -12.51
N ARG A 37 10.47 -18.85 -12.48
CA ARG A 37 11.00 -19.54 -13.67
C ARG A 37 9.94 -19.69 -14.76
N LEU A 38 8.77 -20.21 -14.41
CA LEU A 38 7.68 -20.43 -15.37
C LEU A 38 7.16 -19.13 -15.98
N ILE A 39 7.08 -18.04 -15.21
CA ILE A 39 6.72 -16.72 -15.74
C ILE A 39 7.76 -16.29 -16.79
N ALA A 40 9.04 -16.42 -16.47
CA ALA A 40 10.09 -16.02 -17.41
C ALA A 40 10.05 -16.85 -18.71
N GLU A 41 9.88 -18.16 -18.61
CA GLU A 41 9.80 -19.08 -19.75
C GLU A 41 8.55 -18.82 -20.61
N GLU A 42 7.38 -18.69 -19.97
CA GLU A 42 6.13 -18.51 -20.66
C GLU A 42 6.03 -17.12 -21.33
N CYS A 43 6.49 -16.09 -20.63
CA CYS A 43 6.55 -14.74 -21.21
C CYS A 43 7.55 -14.66 -22.36
N ASP A 44 8.67 -15.37 -22.28
CA ASP A 44 9.64 -15.44 -23.38
C ASP A 44 9.07 -16.17 -24.61
N ARG A 45 8.36 -17.28 -24.40
CA ARG A 45 7.69 -18.05 -25.45
C ARG A 45 6.60 -17.21 -26.15
N ARG A 46 5.79 -16.48 -25.40
CA ARG A 46 4.72 -15.62 -25.95
C ARG A 46 5.29 -14.38 -26.62
N ALA A 47 6.31 -13.75 -26.04
CA ALA A 47 7.00 -12.61 -26.63
C ALA A 47 7.50 -12.91 -28.05
N ARG A 48 8.16 -14.06 -28.25
CA ARG A 48 8.63 -14.50 -29.58
C ARG A 48 7.49 -14.61 -30.60
N ARG A 49 6.31 -15.12 -30.20
CA ARG A 49 5.14 -15.21 -31.10
C ARG A 49 4.62 -13.85 -31.56
N HIS A 50 4.88 -12.80 -30.77
CA HIS A 50 4.47 -11.44 -31.09
C HIS A 50 5.63 -10.56 -31.63
N GLY A 51 6.77 -11.15 -31.97
CA GLY A 51 7.92 -10.39 -32.44
C GLY A 51 8.53 -9.45 -31.40
N MET A 52 8.29 -9.69 -30.13
CA MET A 52 8.73 -8.85 -29.02
C MET A 52 9.89 -9.48 -28.26
N THR A 53 10.71 -8.63 -27.62
CA THR A 53 11.59 -9.10 -26.54
C THR A 53 10.75 -9.43 -25.28
N ARG A 54 11.23 -10.32 -24.43
CA ARG A 54 10.57 -10.58 -23.14
C ARG A 54 10.36 -9.31 -22.31
N ALA A 55 11.32 -8.38 -22.32
CA ALA A 55 11.21 -7.13 -21.58
C ALA A 55 10.06 -6.24 -22.11
N GLN A 56 9.86 -6.20 -23.42
CA GLN A 56 8.71 -5.50 -24.02
C GLN A 56 7.40 -6.18 -23.67
N PHE A 57 7.33 -7.52 -23.81
CA PHE A 57 6.11 -8.28 -23.51
C PHE A 57 5.68 -8.14 -22.03
N LEU A 58 6.62 -8.19 -21.08
CA LEU A 58 6.33 -8.02 -19.66
C LEU A 58 5.71 -6.65 -19.31
N ARG A 59 5.85 -5.65 -20.18
CA ARG A 59 5.25 -4.32 -20.02
C ARG A 59 3.86 -4.19 -20.65
N THR A 60 3.32 -5.25 -21.21
CA THR A 60 1.98 -5.31 -21.78
C THR A 60 0.97 -5.89 -20.80
N ALA A 61 -0.33 -5.64 -21.02
CA ALA A 61 -1.40 -6.31 -20.30
C ALA A 61 -1.30 -7.84 -20.43
N ALA A 62 -0.98 -8.34 -21.64
CA ALA A 62 -0.80 -9.76 -21.90
C ALA A 62 0.36 -10.37 -21.09
N GLY A 63 1.47 -9.63 -20.91
CA GLY A 63 2.57 -10.05 -20.06
C GLY A 63 2.18 -10.16 -18.59
N THR A 64 1.47 -9.18 -18.08
CA THR A 64 0.94 -9.18 -16.71
C THR A 64 -0.08 -10.29 -16.50
N ALA A 65 -1.03 -10.46 -17.43
CA ALA A 65 -2.02 -11.54 -17.38
C ALA A 65 -1.36 -12.93 -17.41
N THR A 66 -0.33 -13.09 -18.24
CA THR A 66 0.46 -14.34 -18.31
C THR A 66 1.13 -14.64 -16.96
N ALA A 67 1.72 -13.64 -16.31
CA ALA A 67 2.33 -13.83 -15.00
C ALA A 67 1.30 -14.23 -13.93
N PHE A 68 0.14 -13.62 -13.91
CA PHE A 68 -0.94 -14.00 -12.99
C PHE A 68 -1.50 -15.38 -13.29
N TRP A 69 -1.60 -15.77 -14.57
CA TRP A 69 -2.01 -17.12 -14.95
C TRP A 69 -1.01 -18.18 -14.44
N VAL A 70 0.30 -17.93 -14.55
CA VAL A 70 1.33 -18.82 -13.98
C VAL A 70 1.22 -18.91 -12.46
N LEU A 71 0.96 -17.78 -11.77
CA LEU A 71 0.74 -17.82 -10.33
C LEU A 71 -0.44 -18.72 -9.95
N ASN A 72 -1.52 -18.67 -10.72
CA ASN A 72 -2.65 -19.57 -10.52
C ASN A 72 -2.24 -21.05 -10.68
N LEU A 73 -1.51 -21.39 -11.76
CA LEU A 73 -1.04 -22.76 -12.00
C LEU A 73 -0.19 -23.29 -10.85
N VAL A 74 0.68 -22.44 -10.29
CA VAL A 74 1.60 -22.86 -9.23
C VAL A 74 0.93 -22.93 -7.85
N HIS A 75 -0.01 -22.05 -7.58
CA HIS A 75 -0.60 -21.90 -6.24
C HIS A 75 -2.06 -22.36 -6.14
N GLY A 76 -2.82 -22.30 -7.23
CA GLY A 76 -4.27 -22.47 -7.18
C GLY A 76 -4.72 -23.92 -7.03
N LEU A 77 -4.01 -24.87 -7.62
CA LEU A 77 -4.44 -26.26 -7.67
C LEU A 77 -4.42 -26.99 -6.33
N ASP A 78 -3.45 -26.67 -5.47
CA ASP A 78 -3.28 -27.38 -4.19
C ASP A 78 -4.28 -26.96 -3.11
N GLN A 79 -4.89 -25.78 -3.23
CA GLN A 79 -5.73 -25.23 -2.17
C GLN A 79 -7.22 -25.49 -2.38
N TRP A 80 -7.67 -25.66 -3.63
CA TRP A 80 -9.09 -25.65 -3.97
C TRP A 80 -9.53 -26.77 -4.92
N GLY A 81 -8.61 -27.59 -5.43
CA GLY A 81 -8.91 -28.81 -6.20
C GLY A 81 -9.54 -28.59 -7.59
N ASP A 82 -9.94 -27.40 -7.93
CA ASP A 82 -10.64 -27.07 -9.18
C ASP A 82 -9.94 -25.91 -9.92
N ALA A 83 -9.38 -26.18 -11.09
CA ALA A 83 -8.73 -25.19 -11.95
C ALA A 83 -9.68 -24.04 -12.38
N ALA A 84 -11.00 -24.29 -12.44
CA ALA A 84 -12.00 -23.26 -12.73
C ALA A 84 -12.23 -22.25 -11.60
N ALA A 85 -11.77 -22.58 -10.40
CA ALA A 85 -11.93 -21.78 -9.17
C ALA A 85 -10.74 -20.90 -8.84
N LEU A 86 -9.84 -20.63 -9.78
CA LEU A 86 -8.63 -19.85 -9.53
C LEU A 86 -8.91 -18.40 -9.13
N PRO A 87 -8.15 -17.83 -8.14
CA PRO A 87 -8.39 -16.47 -7.64
C PRO A 87 -8.14 -15.35 -8.63
N VAL A 88 -7.23 -15.52 -9.57
CA VAL A 88 -7.02 -14.60 -10.69
C VAL A 88 -7.75 -15.15 -11.91
N ASN A 89 -8.27 -14.28 -12.80
CA ASN A 89 -9.02 -14.74 -13.96
C ASN A 89 -8.17 -15.70 -14.82
N PRO A 90 -8.58 -16.98 -15.00
CA PRO A 90 -7.82 -17.96 -15.76
C PRO A 90 -7.88 -17.72 -17.27
N ASP A 91 -8.91 -17.03 -17.77
CA ASP A 91 -9.03 -16.61 -19.17
C ASP A 91 -8.14 -15.38 -19.40
N LEU A 92 -7.09 -15.56 -20.19
CA LEU A 92 -6.12 -14.51 -20.51
C LEU A 92 -6.74 -13.33 -21.27
N GLY A 93 -7.70 -13.59 -22.18
CA GLY A 93 -8.40 -12.55 -22.92
C GLY A 93 -9.24 -11.68 -21.97
N ALA A 94 -10.07 -12.34 -21.14
CA ALA A 94 -10.87 -11.63 -20.13
C ALA A 94 -9.99 -10.94 -19.07
N ALA A 95 -8.83 -11.49 -18.70
CA ALA A 95 -7.88 -10.85 -17.83
C ALA A 95 -7.29 -9.58 -18.47
N CYS A 96 -6.90 -9.63 -19.74
CA CYS A 96 -6.43 -8.45 -20.48
C CYS A 96 -7.49 -7.35 -20.54
N GLU A 97 -8.75 -7.68 -20.86
CA GLU A 97 -9.85 -6.70 -20.84
C GLU A 97 -10.05 -6.04 -19.47
N LEU A 98 -9.89 -6.79 -18.38
CA LEU A 98 -9.96 -6.23 -17.03
C LEU A 98 -8.77 -5.30 -16.73
N LEU A 99 -7.59 -5.64 -17.22
CA LEU A 99 -6.39 -4.83 -17.06
C LEU A 99 -6.46 -3.51 -17.88
N ASP A 100 -7.13 -3.52 -19.00
CA ASP A 100 -7.28 -2.34 -19.85
C ASP A 100 -8.41 -1.39 -19.38
N ARG A 101 -9.21 -1.81 -18.40
CA ARG A 101 -10.22 -0.93 -17.78
C ARG A 101 -9.58 0.01 -16.78
N HIS A 102 -10.00 1.27 -16.79
CA HIS A 102 -9.49 2.32 -15.92
C HIS A 102 -10.56 2.74 -14.89
N PRO A 103 -10.72 2.02 -13.75
CA PRO A 103 -11.54 2.51 -12.65
C PRO A 103 -10.91 3.78 -12.07
N PHE A 104 -11.69 4.59 -11.35
CA PHE A 104 -11.12 5.67 -10.56
C PHE A 104 -10.28 5.07 -9.43
N VAL A 105 -8.99 5.41 -9.38
CA VAL A 105 -8.04 4.91 -8.39
C VAL A 105 -7.61 6.05 -7.48
N MET A 106 -7.95 5.93 -6.20
CA MET A 106 -7.50 6.85 -5.15
C MET A 106 -6.74 6.06 -4.08
N ASP A 107 -5.45 6.29 -4.00
CA ASP A 107 -4.54 5.63 -3.08
C ASP A 107 -4.40 6.46 -1.81
N VAL A 108 -4.85 5.92 -0.66
CA VAL A 108 -4.88 6.69 0.60
C VAL A 108 -3.63 6.52 1.44
N GLN A 109 -2.68 5.69 1.02
CA GLN A 109 -1.45 5.45 1.79
C GLN A 109 -0.22 5.46 0.88
N LEU A 110 0.40 6.63 0.76
CA LEU A 110 1.59 6.85 -0.06
C LEU A 110 2.68 7.53 0.76
N HIS A 111 3.91 7.12 0.57
CA HIS A 111 5.08 7.59 1.30
C HIS A 111 6.27 7.81 0.38
N HIS A 112 7.11 8.75 0.74
CA HIS A 112 8.50 8.86 0.25
C HIS A 112 9.41 9.27 1.41
N VAL A 113 10.69 9.48 1.14
CA VAL A 113 11.65 9.96 2.14
C VAL A 113 12.12 11.36 1.75
N ASP A 114 12.19 12.25 2.73
CA ASP A 114 12.82 13.55 2.55
C ASP A 114 14.34 13.38 2.50
N LEU A 115 14.93 13.61 1.34
CA LEU A 115 16.36 13.46 1.11
C LEU A 115 17.20 14.65 1.61
N ASN A 116 16.56 15.74 2.03
CA ASN A 116 17.21 16.94 2.54
C ASN A 116 17.44 16.89 4.06
N LEU A 117 17.07 15.79 4.69
CA LEU A 117 17.26 15.60 6.12
C LEU A 117 18.76 15.65 6.51
N PRO A 118 19.09 16.24 7.66
CA PRO A 118 20.46 16.23 8.16
C PRO A 118 20.90 14.79 8.50
N ASN A 119 21.68 14.17 7.69
CA ASN A 119 22.20 12.82 7.78
C ASN A 119 21.43 11.75 6.98
N PRO A 120 21.31 11.91 5.65
CA PRO A 120 20.67 10.90 4.78
C PRO A 120 21.43 9.55 4.80
N SER A 121 22.67 9.50 5.30
CA SER A 121 23.42 8.25 5.49
C SER A 121 22.74 7.26 6.44
N ARG A 122 21.90 7.71 7.36
CA ARG A 122 21.03 6.86 8.17
C ARG A 122 20.11 5.98 7.32
N PHE A 123 19.73 6.42 6.13
CA PHE A 123 18.82 5.71 5.24
C PHE A 123 19.53 4.80 4.24
N CYS A 124 20.85 4.84 4.18
CA CYS A 124 21.61 3.85 3.42
C CYS A 124 21.44 2.41 3.89
N PHE A 125 21.00 2.24 5.11
CA PHE A 125 20.66 0.92 5.67
C PHE A 125 19.30 0.41 5.21
N ILE A 126 18.41 1.30 4.84
CA ILE A 126 17.25 0.99 4.05
C ILE A 126 17.79 0.64 2.66
N ARG A 127 18.47 -0.49 2.53
CA ARG A 127 18.97 -1.00 1.25
C ARG A 127 17.79 -1.50 0.46
N PHE A 128 17.21 -0.59 -0.23
CA PHE A 128 16.17 -0.83 -1.15
C PHE A 128 16.81 -0.95 -2.53
N GLY A 129 16.78 -2.10 -3.13
CA GLY A 129 17.27 -2.20 -4.46
C GLY A 129 17.92 -3.53 -4.82
N GLU A 130 18.33 -3.60 -6.05
CA GLU A 130 18.90 -4.79 -6.65
C GLU A 130 20.18 -5.20 -5.94
N ARG A 131 20.25 -6.48 -5.51
CA ARG A 131 21.48 -7.07 -4.99
C ARG A 131 22.63 -6.83 -5.97
N GLY A 132 23.75 -6.41 -5.44
CA GLY A 132 25.04 -6.36 -6.14
C GLY A 132 25.32 -5.10 -6.95
N GLN A 133 24.36 -4.50 -7.66
CA GLN A 133 24.60 -3.27 -8.42
C GLN A 133 24.54 -2.01 -7.55
N ASP A 134 23.68 -1.99 -6.55
CA ASP A 134 23.50 -0.82 -5.70
C ASP A 134 24.49 -0.75 -4.53
N ALA A 135 25.12 -1.86 -4.14
CA ALA A 135 26.14 -1.85 -3.09
C ALA A 135 27.43 -1.10 -3.50
N SER A 136 27.71 -0.99 -4.79
CA SER A 136 28.85 -0.23 -5.32
C SER A 136 28.55 1.25 -5.54
N LYS A 137 27.28 1.67 -5.48
CA LYS A 137 26.88 3.05 -5.65
C LYS A 137 26.96 3.83 -4.34
N PRO A 138 27.31 5.14 -4.38
CA PRO A 138 27.24 6.00 -3.21
C PRO A 138 25.86 5.97 -2.55
N CYS A 139 25.82 6.15 -1.24
CA CYS A 139 24.60 6.19 -0.45
C CYS A 139 23.56 7.17 -1.01
N ALA A 140 23.99 8.38 -1.36
CA ALA A 140 23.14 9.43 -1.90
C ALA A 140 22.41 9.00 -3.19
N GLU A 141 23.05 8.22 -4.07
CA GLU A 141 22.40 7.71 -5.27
C GLU A 141 21.35 6.64 -4.97
N ARG A 142 21.60 5.81 -3.98
CA ARG A 142 20.68 4.72 -3.59
C ARG A 142 19.42 5.26 -2.92
N THR A 143 19.55 6.27 -2.08
CA THR A 143 18.43 6.91 -1.40
C THR A 143 17.53 7.70 -2.35
N GLN A 144 18.03 8.14 -3.53
CA GLN A 144 17.20 8.79 -4.55
C GLN A 144 15.98 7.97 -4.96
N LEU A 145 16.06 6.65 -4.90
CA LEU A 145 14.94 5.76 -5.21
C LEU A 145 13.76 5.89 -4.22
N LEU A 146 13.99 6.47 -3.05
CA LEU A 146 12.95 6.73 -2.04
C LEU A 146 12.50 8.18 -2.04
N GLY A 147 13.19 9.04 -2.78
CA GLY A 147 12.94 10.46 -2.79
C GLY A 147 11.70 10.86 -3.60
N GLN A 148 11.37 12.13 -3.47
CA GLN A 148 10.20 12.77 -4.06
C GLN A 148 10.09 12.55 -5.58
N ALA A 149 11.20 12.74 -6.33
CA ALA A 149 11.18 12.61 -7.79
C ALA A 149 10.83 11.19 -8.24
N ASN A 150 11.42 10.17 -7.61
CA ASN A 150 11.07 8.77 -7.91
C ASN A 150 9.65 8.42 -7.46
N PHE A 151 9.20 8.97 -6.34
CA PHE A 151 7.82 8.83 -5.88
C PHE A 151 6.81 9.35 -6.92
N VAL A 152 7.03 10.54 -7.47
CA VAL A 152 6.18 11.11 -8.53
C VAL A 152 6.18 10.22 -9.76
N GLN A 153 7.36 9.75 -10.18
CA GLN A 153 7.50 8.86 -11.34
C GLN A 153 6.79 7.53 -11.14
N GLU A 154 6.96 6.86 -9.99
CA GLU A 154 6.39 5.53 -9.77
C GLU A 154 4.88 5.57 -9.55
N VAL A 155 4.40 6.55 -8.78
CA VAL A 155 3.00 6.62 -8.36
C VAL A 155 2.12 7.29 -9.42
N PHE A 156 2.50 8.47 -9.89
CA PHE A 156 1.61 9.27 -10.74
C PHE A 156 1.86 9.06 -12.23
N VAL A 157 3.09 8.92 -12.68
CA VAL A 157 3.39 8.66 -14.09
C VAL A 157 3.33 7.17 -14.40
N GLY A 158 3.93 6.34 -13.57
CA GLY A 158 4.09 4.90 -13.77
C GLY A 158 2.91 4.04 -13.32
N SER A 159 1.78 4.60 -12.94
CA SER A 159 0.60 3.83 -12.54
C SER A 159 -0.73 4.50 -12.92
N GLU A 160 -1.82 3.74 -12.76
CA GLU A 160 -3.20 4.23 -12.94
C GLU A 160 -3.71 5.08 -11.76
N THR A 161 -2.89 5.41 -10.77
CA THR A 161 -3.31 6.24 -9.64
C THR A 161 -3.77 7.61 -10.16
N ASP A 162 -5.04 7.91 -9.94
CA ASP A 162 -5.68 9.17 -10.32
C ASP A 162 -5.41 10.23 -9.25
N VAL A 163 -5.65 9.87 -7.98
CA VAL A 163 -5.41 10.72 -6.82
C VAL A 163 -4.63 9.94 -5.76
N GLY A 164 -3.61 10.56 -5.19
CA GLY A 164 -2.81 9.98 -4.12
C GLY A 164 -2.85 10.81 -2.85
N VAL A 165 -2.92 10.15 -1.69
CA VAL A 165 -2.86 10.82 -0.38
C VAL A 165 -1.48 10.55 0.24
N ILE A 166 -0.69 11.61 0.40
CA ILE A 166 0.63 11.54 1.01
C ILE A 166 0.46 11.44 2.51
N SER A 167 0.99 10.38 3.08
CA SER A 167 0.87 10.00 4.48
C SER A 167 2.24 10.05 5.14
N GLY A 168 2.34 10.66 6.32
CA GLY A 168 3.58 10.69 7.09
C GLY A 168 4.03 9.30 7.55
N VAL A 169 5.28 9.19 7.92
CA VAL A 169 5.87 7.99 8.52
C VAL A 169 6.05 8.18 10.02
N PRO A 170 6.23 7.11 10.82
CA PRO A 170 6.37 7.23 12.27
C PRO A 170 7.41 8.27 12.68
N SER A 171 7.13 9.00 13.76
CA SER A 171 7.93 10.11 14.30
C SER A 171 8.09 11.37 13.42
N GLY A 172 7.56 11.40 12.22
CA GLY A 172 7.68 12.56 11.31
C GLY A 172 9.09 12.88 10.81
N VAL A 173 10.08 12.07 11.19
CA VAL A 173 11.49 12.36 10.90
C VAL A 173 11.84 12.13 9.43
N LEU A 174 11.24 11.11 8.81
CA LEU A 174 11.56 10.75 7.41
C LEU A 174 10.76 11.53 6.38
N LEU A 175 9.57 11.97 6.77
CA LEU A 175 8.64 12.70 5.92
C LEU A 175 7.87 13.71 6.80
N PRO A 176 8.47 14.87 7.07
CA PRO A 176 7.85 15.92 7.87
C PRO A 176 6.55 16.45 7.22
N PRO A 177 5.63 17.00 8.02
CA PRO A 177 4.38 17.57 7.51
C PRO A 177 4.57 18.62 6.42
N GLN A 178 5.57 19.50 6.55
CA GLN A 178 5.90 20.48 5.53
C GLN A 178 6.29 19.80 4.21
N THR A 179 7.17 18.80 4.26
CA THR A 179 7.59 18.07 3.06
C THR A 179 6.41 17.32 2.40
N MET A 180 5.45 16.84 3.17
CA MET A 180 4.21 16.26 2.60
C MET A 180 3.40 17.30 1.84
N ALA A 181 3.24 18.49 2.41
CA ALA A 181 2.54 19.60 1.76
C ALA A 181 3.28 20.05 0.50
N ASP A 182 4.59 20.27 0.57
CA ASP A 182 5.43 20.68 -0.56
C ASP A 182 5.36 19.63 -1.69
N THR A 183 5.33 18.35 -1.36
CA THR A 183 5.21 17.28 -2.37
C THR A 183 3.82 17.25 -2.99
N ARG A 184 2.77 17.43 -2.22
CA ARG A 184 1.40 17.58 -2.74
C ARG A 184 1.34 18.73 -3.74
N ASP A 185 1.85 19.89 -3.35
CA ASP A 185 1.81 21.11 -4.16
C ASP A 185 2.66 20.96 -5.42
N LEU A 186 3.83 20.31 -5.32
CA LEU A 186 4.65 19.97 -6.47
C LEU A 186 3.91 19.07 -7.46
N VAL A 187 3.29 17.99 -6.98
CA VAL A 187 2.54 17.06 -7.84
C VAL A 187 1.39 17.78 -8.54
N ASN A 188 0.62 18.57 -7.80
CA ASN A 188 -0.51 19.32 -8.34
C ASN A 188 -0.04 20.40 -9.33
N HIS A 189 1.07 21.08 -9.05
CA HIS A 189 1.68 22.05 -9.98
C HIS A 189 2.20 21.36 -11.25
N LEU A 190 2.92 20.26 -11.13
CA LEU A 190 3.41 19.47 -12.27
C LEU A 190 2.27 18.95 -13.14
N ALA A 191 1.19 18.50 -12.53
CA ALA A 191 0.01 18.04 -13.26
C ALA A 191 -0.73 19.22 -13.93
N GLY A 192 -0.89 20.32 -13.24
CA GLY A 192 -1.83 21.39 -13.58
C GLY A 192 -3.27 21.01 -13.19
N SER A 193 -3.42 20.02 -12.31
CA SER A 193 -4.68 19.52 -11.75
C SER A 193 -4.41 18.98 -10.35
N GLU A 194 -5.45 18.76 -9.57
CA GLU A 194 -5.31 18.22 -8.21
C GLU A 194 -5.23 16.69 -8.22
N ARG A 195 -4.03 16.14 -8.18
CA ARG A 195 -3.73 14.71 -8.11
C ARG A 195 -3.26 14.24 -6.73
N ALA A 196 -2.87 15.15 -5.86
CA ALA A 196 -2.33 14.81 -4.55
C ALA A 196 -3.04 15.55 -3.42
N LEU A 197 -3.22 14.84 -2.32
CA LEU A 197 -3.67 15.34 -1.02
C LEU A 197 -2.62 14.96 0.04
N SER A 198 -2.68 15.58 1.22
CA SER A 198 -1.81 15.21 2.35
C SER A 198 -2.61 15.08 3.64
N GLN A 199 -2.10 14.28 4.58
CA GLN A 199 -2.68 14.06 5.89
C GLN A 199 -1.90 14.85 6.96
N ALA A 200 -2.58 15.30 8.00
CA ALA A 200 -1.91 15.72 9.23
C ALA A 200 -1.33 14.47 9.92
N MET A 201 -0.12 14.58 10.42
CA MET A 201 0.50 13.51 11.18
C MET A 201 0.70 13.96 12.63
N ILE A 202 0.05 13.26 13.55
CA ILE A 202 0.06 13.59 14.96
C ILE A 202 0.40 12.37 15.79
N ASP A 203 1.28 12.61 16.75
CA ASP A 203 1.56 11.69 17.84
C ASP A 203 1.45 12.48 19.15
N PRO A 204 0.36 12.30 19.90
CA PRO A 204 0.09 13.09 21.09
C PRO A 204 1.07 12.82 22.23
N LYS A 205 1.87 11.76 22.13
CA LYS A 205 2.83 11.38 23.20
C LYS A 205 4.30 11.61 22.85
N ALA A 206 4.63 11.68 21.57
CA ALA A 206 6.01 11.86 21.11
C ALA A 206 6.48 13.32 21.19
N LEU A 207 5.56 14.27 21.30
CA LEU A 207 5.88 15.69 21.46
C LEU A 207 5.80 16.11 22.93
N PRO A 208 6.68 16.99 23.40
CA PRO A 208 6.63 17.49 24.77
C PRO A 208 5.35 18.29 25.01
N GLY A 209 4.39 17.68 25.69
CA GLY A 209 3.11 18.28 26.02
C GLY A 209 2.02 18.15 24.94
N SER A 210 0.81 17.89 25.38
CA SER A 210 -0.35 17.72 24.49
C SER A 210 -0.71 18.99 23.72
N SER A 211 -0.50 20.17 24.28
CA SER A 211 -0.72 21.46 23.62
C SER A 211 0.12 21.60 22.35
N THR A 212 1.39 21.29 22.40
CA THR A 212 2.30 21.36 21.23
C THR A 212 1.85 20.45 20.10
N ALA A 213 1.31 19.26 20.42
CA ALA A 213 0.78 18.36 19.41
C ALA A 213 -0.50 18.91 18.77
N LEU A 214 -1.37 19.55 19.56
CA LEU A 214 -2.61 20.17 19.08
C LEU A 214 -2.30 21.41 18.22
N ASP A 215 -1.38 22.26 18.65
CA ASP A 215 -0.90 23.42 17.88
C ASP A 215 -0.30 22.99 16.54
N SER A 216 0.49 21.92 16.54
CA SER A 216 1.02 21.31 15.32
C SER A 216 -0.09 20.78 14.40
N MET A 217 -1.15 20.19 14.95
CA MET A 217 -2.29 19.74 14.14
C MET A 217 -3.01 20.92 13.52
N GLU A 218 -3.26 21.99 14.27
CA GLU A 218 -3.90 23.20 13.76
C GLU A 218 -3.09 23.81 12.60
N HIS A 219 -1.77 23.94 12.76
CA HIS A 219 -0.88 24.38 11.71
C HIS A 219 -0.95 23.48 10.45
N GLN A 220 -0.88 22.16 10.63
CA GLN A 220 -0.96 21.22 9.51
C GLN A 220 -2.29 21.28 8.75
N VAL A 221 -3.38 21.58 9.43
CA VAL A 221 -4.70 21.70 8.80
C VAL A 221 -4.87 23.05 8.16
N ARG A 222 -4.60 24.16 8.90
CA ARG A 222 -4.90 25.52 8.44
C ARG A 222 -3.88 26.06 7.45
N ASP A 223 -2.59 25.82 7.71
CA ASP A 223 -1.51 26.42 6.92
C ASP A 223 -0.99 25.44 5.87
N LEU A 224 -0.93 24.14 6.18
CA LEU A 224 -0.45 23.13 5.25
C LEU A 224 -1.58 22.37 4.51
N GLY A 225 -2.86 22.64 4.80
CA GLY A 225 -3.99 22.10 4.03
C GLY A 225 -4.18 20.60 4.16
N ALA A 226 -3.85 20.00 5.29
CA ALA A 226 -4.09 18.57 5.54
C ALA A 226 -5.58 18.27 5.65
N VAL A 227 -6.04 17.16 5.04
CA VAL A 227 -7.47 16.83 4.89
C VAL A 227 -7.96 15.64 5.72
N ALA A 228 -7.08 14.95 6.42
CA ALA A 228 -7.37 13.84 7.33
C ALA A 228 -6.27 13.73 8.37
N LEU A 229 -6.52 12.99 9.45
CA LEU A 229 -5.53 12.71 10.47
C LEU A 229 -4.88 11.35 10.24
N LYS A 230 -3.55 11.28 10.31
CA LYS A 230 -2.76 10.04 10.39
C LYS A 230 -2.08 9.94 11.75
N CYS A 231 -2.13 8.76 12.37
CA CYS A 231 -1.43 8.51 13.61
C CYS A 231 -0.85 7.08 13.70
N TYR A 232 0.15 6.95 14.55
CA TYR A 232 0.89 5.72 14.82
C TYR A 232 0.90 5.46 16.33
N THR A 233 0.02 4.60 16.82
CA THR A 233 -0.14 4.33 18.24
C THR A 233 1.08 3.70 18.89
N TYR A 234 1.92 3.01 18.11
CA TYR A 234 3.18 2.45 18.59
C TYR A 234 4.33 3.47 18.71
N ASN A 235 4.21 4.63 18.07
CA ASN A 235 5.11 5.74 18.30
C ASN A 235 4.67 6.45 19.59
N GLY A 236 5.39 6.26 20.68
CA GLY A 236 5.02 6.78 21.99
C GLY A 236 4.16 5.84 22.86
N ASN A 237 3.75 4.67 22.39
CA ASN A 237 3.05 3.64 23.16
C ASN A 237 1.74 4.12 23.80
N TRP A 238 0.72 4.35 22.99
CA TRP A 238 -0.59 4.79 23.41
C TRP A 238 -1.71 4.06 22.65
N TRP A 239 -2.93 4.20 23.13
CA TRP A 239 -4.11 3.58 22.53
C TRP A 239 -5.09 4.64 22.06
N LEU A 240 -5.83 4.39 20.97
CA LEU A 240 -6.86 5.31 20.48
C LEU A 240 -8.01 5.55 21.47
N ASP A 241 -8.25 4.61 22.37
CA ASP A 241 -9.27 4.71 23.42
C ASP A 241 -8.73 5.24 24.76
N ASP A 242 -7.50 5.73 24.79
CA ASP A 242 -6.93 6.41 25.95
C ASP A 242 -7.52 7.83 26.07
N GLU A 243 -8.39 8.02 27.03
CA GLU A 243 -9.12 9.28 27.23
C GLU A 243 -8.20 10.46 27.57
N ARG A 244 -7.04 10.21 28.16
CA ARG A 244 -6.08 11.27 28.54
C ARG A 244 -5.16 11.67 27.41
N VAL A 245 -4.83 10.74 26.53
CA VAL A 245 -3.85 10.95 25.46
C VAL A 245 -4.54 11.22 24.13
N SER A 246 -5.48 10.35 23.72
CA SER A 246 -6.07 10.40 22.38
C SER A 246 -7.28 11.30 22.29
N TYR A 247 -8.12 11.40 23.34
CA TYR A 247 -9.38 12.14 23.24
C TYR A 247 -9.19 13.64 23.05
N PRO A 248 -8.22 14.32 23.69
CA PRO A 248 -7.89 15.70 23.33
C PRO A 248 -7.53 15.87 21.85
N MET A 249 -6.77 14.93 21.27
CA MET A 249 -6.41 14.91 19.85
C MET A 249 -7.67 14.72 18.97
N LEU A 250 -8.58 13.80 19.33
CA LEU A 250 -9.81 13.56 18.57
C LEU A 250 -10.78 14.74 18.65
N ALA A 251 -10.85 15.41 19.82
CA ALA A 251 -11.63 16.66 20.00
C ALA A 251 -11.09 17.76 19.10
N GLU A 252 -9.78 17.93 19.05
CA GLU A 252 -9.14 18.94 18.22
C GLU A 252 -9.32 18.62 16.72
N ALA A 253 -9.16 17.35 16.30
CA ALA A 253 -9.46 16.92 14.95
C ALA A 253 -10.90 17.28 14.54
N THR A 254 -11.86 17.03 15.45
CA THR A 254 -13.27 17.40 15.23
C THR A 254 -13.44 18.92 15.10
N ARG A 255 -12.79 19.71 15.97
CA ARG A 255 -12.82 21.19 15.94
C ARG A 255 -12.28 21.74 14.62
N LEU A 256 -11.25 21.10 14.08
CA LEU A 256 -10.61 21.47 12.82
C LEU A 256 -11.34 20.93 11.58
N GLY A 257 -12.42 20.17 11.77
CA GLY A 257 -13.20 19.60 10.66
C GLY A 257 -12.62 18.33 10.06
N LEU A 258 -11.62 17.70 10.70
CA LEU A 258 -11.08 16.40 10.28
C LEU A 258 -12.02 15.27 10.71
N GLY A 259 -12.81 14.75 9.80
CA GLY A 259 -13.75 13.65 10.07
C GLY A 259 -13.14 12.24 9.95
N LEU A 260 -11.97 12.10 9.36
CA LEU A 260 -11.33 10.82 9.08
C LEU A 260 -10.02 10.67 9.87
N ILE A 261 -9.97 9.62 10.69
CA ILE A 261 -8.84 9.24 11.54
C ILE A 261 -8.22 7.96 10.99
N ASN A 262 -7.07 8.07 10.37
CA ASN A 262 -6.31 6.97 9.83
C ASN A 262 -5.26 6.52 10.86
N CYS A 263 -5.41 5.33 11.39
CA CYS A 263 -4.51 4.80 12.39
C CYS A 263 -3.79 3.54 11.88
N HIS A 264 -2.48 3.50 12.06
CA HIS A 264 -1.68 2.32 11.77
C HIS A 264 -2.07 1.17 12.72
N LYS A 265 -2.66 0.11 12.19
CA LYS A 265 -3.14 -1.05 12.93
C LYS A 265 -2.81 -2.35 12.17
N GLY A 266 -1.98 -3.16 12.76
CA GLY A 266 -1.32 -4.30 12.11
C GLY A 266 0.11 -3.96 11.72
N LEU A 267 0.80 -4.89 11.09
CA LEU A 267 2.19 -4.77 10.63
C LEU A 267 3.07 -4.04 11.68
N PRO A 268 3.44 -4.72 12.78
CA PRO A 268 4.24 -4.10 13.83
C PRO A 268 5.59 -3.68 13.26
N ASN A 269 6.01 -2.44 13.50
CA ASN A 269 7.26 -1.92 12.97
C ASN A 269 8.46 -2.46 13.75
N LEU A 270 8.80 -3.72 13.51
CA LEU A 270 9.80 -4.47 14.27
C LEU A 270 11.23 -3.92 14.11
N ALA A 271 11.53 -3.26 13.00
CA ALA A 271 12.86 -2.72 12.75
C ALA A 271 13.16 -1.47 13.59
N PHE A 272 12.15 -0.63 13.81
CA PHE A 272 12.34 0.67 14.45
C PHE A 272 11.67 0.76 15.84
N PHE A 273 10.60 -0.01 16.06
CA PHE A 273 9.81 0.00 17.29
C PHE A 273 9.53 -1.42 17.84
N PRO A 274 10.56 -2.26 18.07
CA PRO A 274 10.36 -3.67 18.41
C PRO A 274 9.62 -3.90 19.73
N LEU A 275 9.71 -2.95 20.68
CA LEU A 275 9.05 -3.03 21.99
C LEU A 275 7.63 -2.50 22.01
N SER A 276 7.15 -1.95 20.90
CA SER A 276 5.86 -1.26 20.81
C SER A 276 4.84 -2.03 19.95
N ALA A 277 5.17 -3.26 19.57
CA ALA A 277 4.36 -4.08 18.66
C ALA A 277 2.92 -4.33 19.13
N GLU A 278 2.65 -4.28 20.42
CA GLU A 278 1.28 -4.45 20.93
C GLU A 278 0.37 -3.27 20.59
N TYR A 279 0.89 -2.05 20.48
CA TYR A 279 0.09 -0.85 20.24
C TYR A 279 -0.48 -0.75 18.82
N VAL A 280 -0.05 -1.59 17.88
CA VAL A 280 -0.69 -1.74 16.56
C VAL A 280 -1.88 -2.71 16.57
N ARG A 281 -2.17 -3.33 17.72
CA ARG A 281 -3.35 -4.17 17.89
C ARG A 281 -4.63 -3.35 17.80
N THR A 282 -5.76 -4.02 17.54
CA THR A 282 -7.03 -3.39 17.22
C THR A 282 -8.03 -3.36 18.38
N ARG A 283 -7.58 -3.72 19.57
CA ARG A 283 -8.44 -3.84 20.78
C ARG A 283 -9.07 -2.52 21.24
N ASP A 284 -8.45 -1.39 20.89
CA ASP A 284 -8.90 -0.03 21.22
C ASP A 284 -10.03 0.47 20.30
N LEU A 285 -10.21 -0.10 19.12
CA LEU A 285 -11.21 0.36 18.15
C LEU A 285 -12.65 0.25 18.64
N PRO A 286 -13.09 -0.81 19.37
CA PRO A 286 -14.48 -0.90 19.81
C PRO A 286 -14.94 0.23 20.71
N LYS A 287 -14.06 0.71 21.59
CA LYS A 287 -14.40 1.81 22.52
C LYS A 287 -14.40 3.15 21.77
N VAL A 288 -13.29 3.47 21.06
CA VAL A 288 -13.16 4.78 20.41
C VAL A 288 -14.24 5.01 19.34
N VAL A 289 -14.60 3.97 18.56
CA VAL A 289 -15.66 4.09 17.53
C VAL A 289 -17.05 4.34 18.15
N ARG A 290 -17.30 3.85 19.37
CA ARG A 290 -18.56 4.12 20.10
C ARG A 290 -18.58 5.51 20.72
N ASP A 291 -17.45 5.92 21.27
CA ASP A 291 -17.33 7.19 22.01
C ASP A 291 -17.30 8.40 21.05
N TRP A 292 -16.82 8.19 19.79
CA TRP A 292 -16.71 9.22 18.76
C TRP A 292 -17.50 8.83 17.49
N PRO A 293 -18.85 8.72 17.59
CA PRO A 293 -19.67 8.24 16.47
C PRO A 293 -19.77 9.20 15.29
N GLN A 294 -19.31 10.44 15.43
CA GLN A 294 -19.21 11.45 14.37
C GLN A 294 -17.92 11.32 13.55
N LEU A 295 -16.92 10.56 14.03
CA LEU A 295 -15.66 10.33 13.34
C LEU A 295 -15.66 8.99 12.59
N GLU A 296 -14.94 8.96 11.48
CA GLU A 296 -14.66 7.74 10.72
C GLU A 296 -13.26 7.24 11.07
N PHE A 297 -13.14 5.97 11.47
CA PHE A 297 -11.87 5.37 11.86
C PHE A 297 -11.41 4.35 10.83
N CYS A 298 -10.22 4.53 10.30
CA CYS A 298 -9.61 3.63 9.34
C CYS A 298 -8.41 2.90 9.95
N ALA A 299 -8.51 1.57 10.05
CA ALA A 299 -7.40 0.71 10.43
C ALA A 299 -6.51 0.47 9.20
N TYR A 300 -5.38 1.17 9.11
CA TYR A 300 -4.39 0.93 8.07
C TYR A 300 -3.79 -0.47 8.23
N HIS A 301 -3.57 -1.15 7.11
CA HIS A 301 -3.19 -2.56 7.03
C HIS A 301 -4.26 -3.54 7.54
N ALA A 302 -5.50 -3.08 7.80
CA ALA A 302 -6.63 -3.92 8.22
C ALA A 302 -6.31 -4.83 9.43
N GLY A 303 -5.44 -4.39 10.34
CA GLY A 303 -5.01 -5.19 11.50
C GLY A 303 -4.30 -6.49 11.12
N TYR A 304 -3.52 -6.51 10.04
CA TYR A 304 -2.84 -7.69 9.53
C TYR A 304 -1.54 -7.98 10.29
N PHE A 305 -1.36 -9.23 10.73
CA PHE A 305 -0.16 -9.75 11.37
C PHE A 305 0.39 -10.92 10.57
N PRO A 306 1.52 -10.78 9.87
CA PRO A 306 2.11 -11.86 9.06
C PRO A 306 2.41 -13.12 9.88
N GLU A 307 2.91 -12.96 11.10
CA GLU A 307 3.27 -14.05 12.01
C GLU A 307 2.04 -14.84 12.47
N GLU A 308 0.88 -14.19 12.57
CA GLU A 308 -0.40 -14.80 12.91
C GLU A 308 -1.18 -15.28 11.67
N GLY A 309 -0.61 -15.05 10.48
CA GLY A 309 -1.21 -15.45 9.21
C GLY A 309 -2.47 -14.67 8.83
N GLY A 310 -2.69 -13.47 9.39
CA GLY A 310 -3.84 -12.68 8.98
C GLY A 310 -4.29 -11.56 9.92
N ASN A 311 -5.53 -11.14 9.71
CA ASN A 311 -6.20 -10.06 10.41
C ASN A 311 -7.33 -10.54 11.36
N GLY A 312 -7.12 -11.71 11.99
CA GLY A 312 -8.15 -12.37 12.82
C GLY A 312 -8.67 -11.52 13.96
N GLU A 313 -7.80 -10.76 14.63
CA GLU A 313 -8.19 -9.85 15.71
C GLU A 313 -9.08 -8.73 15.18
N PHE A 314 -8.69 -8.03 14.13
CA PHE A 314 -9.49 -6.98 13.52
C PHE A 314 -10.90 -7.47 13.11
N ILE A 315 -11.00 -8.66 12.54
CA ILE A 315 -12.28 -9.25 12.17
C ILE A 315 -13.16 -9.50 13.39
N ARG A 316 -12.60 -10.03 14.50
CA ARG A 316 -13.34 -10.22 15.76
C ARG A 316 -13.83 -8.90 16.33
N VAL A 317 -12.94 -7.91 16.38
CA VAL A 317 -13.22 -6.54 16.84
C VAL A 317 -14.33 -5.90 16.01
N ALA A 318 -14.22 -5.93 14.69
CA ALA A 318 -15.23 -5.35 13.81
C ALA A 318 -16.59 -6.04 13.96
N ARG A 319 -16.63 -7.38 14.15
CA ARG A 319 -17.87 -8.14 14.38
C ARG A 319 -18.51 -7.86 15.73
N SER A 320 -17.72 -7.55 16.75
CA SER A 320 -18.25 -7.22 18.09
C SER A 320 -18.98 -5.86 18.13
N LEU A 321 -18.71 -4.99 17.16
CA LEU A 321 -19.38 -3.69 17.06
C LEU A 321 -20.81 -3.85 16.51
N PRO A 322 -21.82 -3.27 17.19
CA PRO A 322 -23.16 -3.10 16.61
C PRO A 322 -23.07 -2.41 15.25
N ARG A 323 -23.99 -2.74 14.32
CA ARG A 323 -23.96 -2.24 12.94
C ARG A 323 -23.92 -0.70 12.86
N LYS A 324 -24.60 0.00 13.78
CA LYS A 324 -24.65 1.47 13.82
C LYS A 324 -23.27 2.11 14.05
N TYR A 325 -22.37 1.42 14.76
CA TYR A 325 -20.99 1.88 15.00
C TYR A 325 -20.01 1.31 13.99
N ARG A 326 -20.18 0.03 13.59
CA ARG A 326 -19.32 -0.62 12.60
C ARG A 326 -19.28 0.10 11.25
N ARG A 327 -20.33 0.85 10.90
CA ARG A 327 -20.35 1.66 9.67
C ARG A 327 -19.27 2.76 9.63
N ASN A 328 -18.78 3.19 10.79
CA ASN A 328 -17.72 4.19 10.93
C ASN A 328 -16.32 3.56 11.05
N LEU A 329 -16.21 2.24 10.96
CA LEU A 329 -14.94 1.52 10.95
C LEU A 329 -14.59 1.09 9.54
N TYR A 330 -13.39 1.47 9.09
CA TYR A 330 -12.83 1.15 7.77
C TYR A 330 -11.58 0.30 7.91
N ALA A 331 -11.29 -0.45 6.87
CA ALA A 331 -10.05 -1.19 6.70
C ALA A 331 -9.33 -0.68 5.44
N GLU A 332 -8.12 -0.19 5.59
CA GLU A 332 -7.22 0.07 4.48
C GLU A 332 -6.37 -1.18 4.24
N ILE A 333 -6.10 -1.52 2.97
CA ILE A 333 -5.52 -2.82 2.61
C ILE A 333 -4.07 -2.77 2.14
N GLY A 334 -3.38 -1.65 2.26
CA GLY A 334 -2.00 -1.39 1.83
C GLY A 334 -1.08 -2.61 1.82
N SER A 335 0.08 -2.58 2.34
CA SER A 335 1.02 -3.72 2.33
C SER A 335 0.39 -5.10 2.63
N SER A 336 -0.73 -5.16 3.35
CA SER A 336 -1.44 -6.42 3.66
C SER A 336 -1.95 -7.14 2.42
N PHE A 337 -2.46 -6.39 1.43
CA PHE A 337 -2.86 -6.98 0.14
C PHE A 337 -1.63 -7.49 -0.63
N ALA A 338 -0.56 -6.70 -0.67
CA ALA A 338 0.69 -7.08 -1.31
C ALA A 338 1.25 -8.38 -0.72
N ILE A 339 1.39 -8.45 0.61
CA ILE A 339 1.93 -9.61 1.33
C ILE A 339 1.09 -10.87 1.05
N THR A 340 -0.23 -10.75 1.16
CA THR A 340 -1.13 -11.89 0.96
C THR A 340 -1.13 -12.36 -0.49
N PHE A 341 -1.09 -11.44 -1.47
CA PHE A 341 -1.05 -11.77 -2.89
C PHE A 341 0.26 -12.45 -3.29
N LEU A 342 1.39 -11.98 -2.77
CA LEU A 342 2.71 -12.57 -3.05
C LEU A 342 2.87 -13.94 -2.38
N GLU A 343 2.21 -14.17 -1.27
CA GLU A 343 2.19 -15.50 -0.65
C GLU A 343 1.37 -16.49 -1.48
N SER A 344 0.15 -16.14 -1.83
CA SER A 344 -0.63 -16.78 -2.91
C SER A 344 -1.87 -15.93 -3.27
N PRO A 345 -2.31 -15.91 -4.53
CA PRO A 345 -3.57 -15.26 -4.91
C PRO A 345 -4.78 -15.74 -4.11
N ALA A 346 -4.80 -17.01 -3.67
CA ALA A 346 -5.86 -17.55 -2.82
C ALA A 346 -5.89 -16.92 -1.42
N LYS A 347 -4.73 -16.64 -0.82
CA LYS A 347 -4.67 -15.91 0.45
C LYS A 347 -5.18 -14.48 0.32
N ALA A 348 -4.83 -13.79 -0.77
CA ALA A 348 -5.39 -12.47 -1.05
C ALA A 348 -6.91 -12.51 -1.22
N ALA A 349 -7.44 -13.50 -1.96
CA ALA A 349 -8.88 -13.69 -2.11
C ALA A 349 -9.58 -13.98 -0.77
N PHE A 350 -8.96 -14.79 0.09
CA PHE A 350 -9.45 -15.07 1.44
C PHE A 350 -9.43 -13.81 2.33
N PHE A 351 -8.33 -13.06 2.32
CA PHE A 351 -8.20 -11.80 3.07
C PHE A 351 -9.28 -10.79 2.67
N ILE A 352 -9.46 -10.54 1.38
CA ILE A 352 -10.49 -9.63 0.86
C ILE A 352 -11.89 -10.19 1.14
N GLY A 353 -12.12 -11.50 0.98
CA GLY A 353 -13.40 -12.15 1.28
C GLY A 353 -13.85 -11.97 2.73
N ARG A 354 -12.92 -12.11 3.68
CA ARG A 354 -13.19 -11.86 5.11
C ARG A 354 -13.56 -10.41 5.39
N LEU A 355 -12.86 -9.45 4.80
CA LEU A 355 -13.17 -8.03 4.95
C LEU A 355 -14.53 -7.70 4.35
N LEU A 356 -14.84 -8.20 3.15
CA LEU A 356 -16.15 -8.02 2.51
C LEU A 356 -17.29 -8.60 3.34
N ALA A 357 -17.12 -9.80 3.91
CA ALA A 357 -18.13 -10.45 4.75
C ALA A 357 -18.33 -9.72 6.09
N THR A 358 -17.33 -8.98 6.57
CA THR A 358 -17.37 -8.31 7.88
C THR A 358 -17.82 -6.85 7.78
N LEU A 359 -17.23 -6.11 6.85
CA LEU A 359 -17.43 -4.66 6.71
C LEU A 359 -18.32 -4.28 5.50
N GLY A 360 -18.41 -5.18 4.52
CA GLY A 360 -18.97 -4.84 3.20
C GLY A 360 -18.00 -4.02 2.36
N SER A 361 -18.30 -3.90 1.06
CA SER A 361 -17.42 -3.20 0.10
C SER A 361 -17.33 -1.69 0.28
N ARG A 362 -18.18 -1.08 1.12
CA ARG A 362 -18.21 0.37 1.35
C ARG A 362 -17.17 0.85 2.39
N ASN A 363 -16.69 -0.07 3.22
CA ASN A 363 -15.82 0.22 4.33
C ASN A 363 -14.41 -0.38 4.17
N ILE A 364 -14.01 -0.60 2.91
CA ILE A 364 -12.65 -1.03 2.56
C ILE A 364 -12.04 0.05 1.68
N LEU A 365 -10.84 0.51 2.01
CA LEU A 365 -10.10 1.54 1.28
C LEU A 365 -8.88 0.94 0.59
N TRP A 366 -8.58 1.48 -0.57
CA TRP A 366 -7.38 1.19 -1.33
C TRP A 366 -6.23 2.07 -0.84
N GLY A 367 -5.16 1.44 -0.41
CA GLY A 367 -3.85 2.02 -0.24
C GLY A 367 -2.81 1.02 -0.73
N THR A 368 -1.64 1.47 -1.11
CA THR A 368 -0.58 0.58 -1.59
C THR A 368 0.65 0.55 -0.70
N ASP A 369 0.80 1.55 0.16
CA ASP A 369 2.02 1.71 0.96
C ASP A 369 3.27 1.89 0.07
N CYS A 370 3.09 2.41 -1.17
CA CYS A 370 4.17 2.78 -2.05
C CYS A 370 4.83 4.09 -1.54
N VAL A 371 6.11 4.25 -1.68
CA VAL A 371 7.06 3.70 -2.70
C VAL A 371 7.74 2.37 -2.32
N TRP A 372 7.43 1.76 -1.16
CA TRP A 372 8.15 0.55 -0.71
C TRP A 372 8.01 -0.62 -1.69
N TRP A 373 6.89 -0.74 -2.34
CA TRP A 373 6.59 -1.76 -3.37
C TRP A 373 6.97 -1.35 -4.79
N GLY A 374 7.67 -0.21 -4.97
CA GLY A 374 7.90 0.41 -6.27
C GLY A 374 6.63 1.04 -6.84
N SER A 375 6.39 0.90 -8.15
CA SER A 375 5.15 1.37 -8.75
C SER A 375 3.94 0.60 -8.22
N PRO A 376 2.85 1.29 -7.83
CA PRO A 376 1.60 0.65 -7.40
C PRO A 376 0.88 -0.11 -8.51
N GLN A 377 1.28 0.02 -9.78
CA GLN A 377 0.56 -0.54 -10.91
C GLN A 377 0.33 -2.05 -10.82
N TRP A 378 1.32 -2.82 -10.38
CA TRP A 378 1.15 -4.26 -10.28
C TRP A 378 0.12 -4.68 -9.22
N LEU A 379 -0.01 -3.89 -8.14
CA LEU A 379 -1.04 -4.10 -7.11
C LEU A 379 -2.43 -3.77 -7.65
N ILE A 380 -2.56 -2.68 -8.40
CA ILE A 380 -3.80 -2.30 -9.09
C ILE A 380 -4.20 -3.40 -10.07
N ASP A 381 -3.27 -3.87 -10.89
CA ASP A 381 -3.47 -4.97 -11.84
C ASP A 381 -3.92 -6.27 -11.14
N ALA A 382 -3.23 -6.63 -10.05
CA ALA A 382 -3.58 -7.80 -9.24
C ALA A 382 -5.01 -7.69 -8.67
N PHE A 383 -5.37 -6.53 -8.13
CA PHE A 383 -6.72 -6.33 -7.57
C PHE A 383 -7.81 -6.30 -8.65
N LYS A 384 -7.54 -5.70 -9.81
CA LYS A 384 -8.47 -5.67 -10.95
C LYS A 384 -8.84 -7.08 -11.42
N THR A 385 -7.87 -7.99 -11.43
CA THR A 385 -8.04 -9.37 -11.90
C THR A 385 -8.48 -10.35 -10.81
N LEU A 386 -8.27 -10.04 -9.53
CA LEU A 386 -8.62 -10.89 -8.39
C LEU A 386 -10.12 -11.23 -8.39
N ARG A 387 -10.45 -12.45 -8.00
CA ARG A 387 -11.81 -12.93 -7.76
C ARG A 387 -11.84 -13.80 -6.50
N ILE A 388 -13.00 -13.92 -5.89
CA ILE A 388 -13.23 -14.87 -4.80
C ILE A 388 -13.90 -16.09 -5.42
N PRO A 389 -13.21 -17.23 -5.50
CA PRO A 389 -13.75 -18.44 -6.14
C PRO A 389 -15.04 -18.92 -5.50
N ALA A 390 -15.93 -19.57 -6.29
CA ALA A 390 -17.20 -20.09 -5.79
C ALA A 390 -17.02 -21.05 -4.59
N PRO A 391 -16.11 -22.04 -4.61
CA PRO A 391 -15.90 -22.91 -3.47
C PRO A 391 -15.48 -22.16 -2.19
N MET A 392 -14.69 -21.08 -2.33
CA MET A 392 -14.31 -20.25 -1.19
C MET A 392 -15.51 -19.48 -0.65
N ARG A 393 -16.37 -18.93 -1.54
CA ARG A 393 -17.59 -18.22 -1.15
C ARG A 393 -18.55 -19.14 -0.41
N GLU A 394 -18.78 -20.32 -0.93
CA GLU A 394 -19.66 -21.35 -0.34
C GLU A 394 -19.14 -21.79 1.02
N ARG A 395 -17.86 -22.13 1.11
CA ARG A 395 -17.24 -22.62 2.35
C ARG A 395 -17.23 -21.60 3.49
N TYR A 396 -17.00 -20.31 3.18
CA TYR A 396 -16.79 -19.26 4.19
C TYR A 396 -17.89 -18.19 4.23
N GLY A 397 -18.92 -18.30 3.39
CA GLY A 397 -19.97 -17.31 3.31
C GLY A 397 -19.50 -15.97 2.75
N PHE A 398 -18.49 -15.94 1.88
CA PHE A 398 -17.96 -14.71 1.34
C PHE A 398 -18.82 -14.19 0.19
N PRO A 399 -19.11 -12.87 0.15
CA PRO A 399 -19.76 -12.28 -1.02
C PRO A 399 -18.80 -12.23 -2.22
N PRO A 400 -19.32 -12.16 -3.46
CA PRO A 400 -18.50 -12.02 -4.65
C PRO A 400 -17.79 -10.66 -4.68
N LEU A 401 -16.54 -10.62 -5.13
CA LEU A 401 -15.81 -9.40 -5.43
C LEU A 401 -16.21 -8.87 -6.81
N THR A 402 -17.37 -8.20 -6.86
CA THR A 402 -17.96 -7.67 -8.10
C THR A 402 -17.20 -6.46 -8.63
N ARG A 403 -17.42 -6.09 -9.91
CA ARG A 403 -16.88 -4.85 -10.49
C ARG A 403 -17.23 -3.61 -9.66
N LYS A 404 -18.48 -3.54 -9.18
CA LYS A 404 -18.95 -2.44 -8.30
C LYS A 404 -18.20 -2.42 -6.97
N ALA A 405 -17.93 -3.59 -6.37
CA ALA A 405 -17.13 -3.68 -5.16
C ALA A 405 -15.68 -3.23 -5.41
N LYS A 406 -15.06 -3.65 -6.50
CA LYS A 406 -13.71 -3.22 -6.89
C LYS A 406 -13.63 -1.71 -7.11
N ALA A 407 -14.55 -1.12 -7.85
CA ALA A 407 -14.58 0.33 -8.08
C ALA A 407 -14.72 1.12 -6.77
N ARG A 408 -15.56 0.63 -5.83
CA ARG A 408 -15.68 1.23 -4.50
C ARG A 408 -14.35 1.19 -3.74
N ILE A 409 -13.73 0.02 -3.69
CA ILE A 409 -12.49 -0.19 -2.94
C ILE A 409 -11.34 0.60 -3.57
N LEU A 410 -11.17 0.54 -4.90
CA LEU A 410 -10.07 1.21 -5.60
C LEU A 410 -10.08 2.74 -5.48
N GLY A 411 -11.26 3.36 -5.29
CA GLY A 411 -11.25 4.83 -5.20
C GLY A 411 -12.54 5.47 -4.70
N LEU A 412 -13.74 4.94 -5.05
CA LEU A 412 -14.98 5.65 -4.75
C LEU A 412 -15.28 5.79 -3.24
N ASN A 413 -14.81 4.86 -2.40
CA ASN A 413 -14.95 4.98 -0.95
C ASN A 413 -14.04 6.07 -0.40
N ALA A 414 -12.79 6.10 -0.84
CA ALA A 414 -11.83 7.13 -0.47
C ALA A 414 -12.30 8.52 -0.94
N ALA A 415 -12.72 8.63 -2.20
CA ALA A 415 -13.24 9.88 -2.76
C ALA A 415 -14.37 10.47 -1.88
N ARG A 416 -15.32 9.63 -1.44
CA ARG A 416 -16.39 10.06 -0.52
C ARG A 416 -15.87 10.56 0.83
N LEU A 417 -14.89 9.87 1.42
CA LEU A 417 -14.35 10.22 2.75
C LEU A 417 -13.48 11.48 2.69
N TYR A 418 -12.77 11.70 1.60
CA TYR A 418 -11.91 12.86 1.41
C TYR A 418 -12.59 14.02 0.68
N GLY A 419 -13.90 13.93 0.41
CA GLY A 419 -14.64 15.00 -0.27
C GLY A 419 -14.25 15.23 -1.71
N VAL A 420 -13.70 14.21 -2.41
CA VAL A 420 -13.30 14.27 -3.82
C VAL A 420 -14.47 13.85 -4.70
N ASP A 421 -14.79 14.64 -5.73
CA ASP A 421 -15.69 14.23 -6.79
C ASP A 421 -14.94 13.43 -7.85
N PRO A 422 -15.19 12.12 -8.01
CA PRO A 422 -14.46 11.29 -8.96
C PRO A 422 -14.71 11.69 -10.41
N GLY A 423 -15.91 12.19 -10.74
CA GLY A 423 -16.26 12.60 -12.11
C GLY A 423 -15.54 13.87 -12.52
N ALA A 424 -15.67 14.92 -11.71
CA ALA A 424 -15.00 16.20 -11.93
C ALA A 424 -13.46 16.01 -11.95
N ARG A 425 -12.94 15.20 -11.02
CA ARG A 425 -11.52 14.91 -10.93
C ARG A 425 -11.00 14.23 -12.19
N ARG A 426 -11.69 13.20 -12.69
CA ARG A 426 -11.30 12.51 -13.92
C ARG A 426 -11.32 13.39 -15.15
N CYS A 427 -12.30 14.28 -15.27
CA CYS A 427 -12.31 15.26 -16.34
C CYS A 427 -11.07 16.16 -16.29
N ALA A 428 -10.69 16.63 -15.11
CA ALA A 428 -9.51 17.50 -14.95
C ALA A 428 -8.19 16.79 -15.27
N ILE A 429 -8.04 15.52 -14.85
CA ILE A 429 -6.78 14.76 -15.03
C ILE A 429 -6.62 14.11 -16.39
N ALA A 430 -7.69 13.96 -17.18
CA ALA A 430 -7.65 13.22 -18.45
C ALA A 430 -6.66 13.80 -19.49
N GLY A 431 -6.42 15.11 -19.45
CA GLY A 431 -5.50 15.80 -20.36
C GLY A 431 -4.44 16.62 -19.63
N ASP A 432 -4.20 16.37 -18.34
CA ASP A 432 -3.20 17.11 -17.60
C ASP A 432 -1.76 16.71 -17.98
N ARG A 433 -0.77 17.47 -17.51
CA ARG A 433 0.63 17.27 -17.90
C ARG A 433 1.20 15.92 -17.51
N ILE A 434 0.73 15.32 -16.40
CA ILE A 434 1.12 13.96 -15.99
C ILE A 434 0.51 12.92 -16.95
N ALA A 435 -0.73 13.09 -17.40
CA ALA A 435 -1.34 12.21 -18.39
C ALA A 435 -0.62 12.30 -19.76
N LEU A 436 -0.20 13.51 -20.18
CA LEU A 436 0.58 13.72 -21.39
C LEU A 436 1.97 13.07 -21.28
N GLU A 437 2.67 13.25 -20.15
CA GLU A 437 3.96 12.60 -19.89
C GLU A 437 3.83 11.07 -19.89
N ARG A 438 2.81 10.54 -19.25
CA ARG A 438 2.48 9.10 -19.27
C ARG A 438 2.28 8.59 -20.69
N ALA A 439 1.57 9.34 -21.52
CA ALA A 439 1.33 8.99 -22.92
C ALA A 439 2.64 9.04 -23.73
N ALA A 440 3.48 10.06 -23.53
CA ALA A 440 4.78 10.20 -24.17
C ALA A 440 5.73 9.02 -23.83
N GLN A 441 5.65 8.48 -22.61
CA GLN A 441 6.39 7.30 -22.18
C GLN A 441 5.81 5.98 -22.71
N GLY A 442 4.74 6.00 -23.49
CA GLY A 442 4.07 4.80 -24.02
C GLY A 442 3.08 4.14 -23.01
N GLY A 443 2.55 4.93 -22.06
CA GLY A 443 1.60 4.51 -21.04
C GLY A 443 2.27 4.07 -19.73
N PHE A 444 1.50 3.99 -18.68
CA PHE A 444 1.97 3.69 -17.33
C PHE A 444 2.72 2.34 -17.18
N ARG A 445 2.42 1.34 -18.02
CA ARG A 445 3.15 0.07 -17.99
C ARG A 445 4.51 0.14 -18.68
N ALA A 446 4.69 0.98 -19.67
CA ALA A 446 5.94 1.10 -20.42
C ALA A 446 7.05 1.78 -19.58
N GLY A 447 6.71 2.86 -18.87
CA GLY A 447 7.62 3.60 -17.99
C GLY A 447 7.82 2.94 -16.61
N ARG A 448 7.08 1.87 -16.29
CA ARG A 448 7.09 1.25 -14.97
C ARG A 448 8.45 0.69 -14.58
N SER A 449 8.95 1.07 -13.41
CA SER A 449 10.05 0.40 -12.76
C SER A 449 9.63 -1.00 -12.29
N LEU A 450 10.52 -1.98 -12.48
CA LEU A 450 10.37 -3.32 -11.90
C LEU A 450 11.15 -3.45 -10.58
N ARG A 451 11.52 -2.30 -9.99
CA ARG A 451 12.25 -2.25 -8.74
C ARG A 451 11.30 -2.36 -7.57
N VAL A 452 11.81 -2.90 -6.49
CA VAL A 452 11.16 -2.96 -5.19
C VAL A 452 12.16 -2.48 -4.14
N TYR A 453 11.67 -1.82 -3.12
CA TYR A 453 12.48 -1.08 -2.17
C TYR A 453 12.26 -1.65 -0.77
N GLY A 454 13.23 -2.41 -0.26
CA GLY A 454 13.19 -2.96 1.09
C GLY A 454 13.99 -4.24 1.28
N PRO A 455 14.24 -4.63 2.54
CA PRO A 455 14.83 -5.92 2.86
C PRO A 455 14.03 -7.06 2.23
N ARG A 456 14.72 -7.96 1.54
CA ARG A 456 14.13 -9.15 0.89
C ARG A 456 14.52 -10.44 1.60
N THR A 457 15.48 -10.34 2.51
CA THR A 457 15.99 -11.49 3.26
C THR A 457 16.03 -11.16 4.75
N ARG A 458 15.95 -12.20 5.58
CA ARG A 458 16.13 -12.04 7.03
C ARG A 458 17.47 -11.38 7.37
N ARG A 459 18.54 -11.67 6.64
CA ARG A 459 19.86 -11.05 6.85
C ARG A 459 19.81 -9.53 6.63
N GLU A 460 19.17 -9.08 5.57
CA GLU A 460 18.99 -7.66 5.26
C GLU A 460 18.11 -6.99 6.32
N PHE A 461 17.03 -7.67 6.75
CA PHE A 461 16.15 -7.18 7.81
C PHE A 461 16.88 -7.05 9.15
N LEU A 462 17.69 -8.05 9.54
CA LEU A 462 18.48 -7.98 10.76
C LEU A 462 19.57 -6.89 10.69
N ALA A 463 20.11 -6.61 9.50
CA ALA A 463 21.00 -5.48 9.31
C ALA A 463 20.25 -4.14 9.51
N LEU A 464 19.05 -4.00 8.98
CA LEU A 464 18.19 -2.84 9.21
C LEU A 464 17.87 -2.66 10.70
N LEU A 465 17.51 -3.75 11.39
CA LEU A 465 17.20 -3.74 12.83
C LEU A 465 18.38 -3.20 13.66
N ARG A 466 19.60 -3.69 13.41
CA ARG A 466 20.80 -3.25 14.17
C ARG A 466 21.07 -1.75 14.01
N HIS A 467 20.74 -1.19 12.86
CA HIS A 467 20.98 0.21 12.58
C HIS A 467 19.80 1.10 13.02
N GLY A 468 18.58 0.59 12.99
CA GLY A 468 17.39 1.30 13.47
C GLY A 468 17.34 1.45 14.98
N THR A 469 17.96 0.50 15.71
CA THR A 469 18.01 0.50 17.18
C THR A 469 19.26 1.19 17.76
N SER A 470 20.29 1.48 16.97
CA SER A 470 21.42 2.29 17.44
C SER A 470 20.96 3.72 17.71
N ARG A 471 20.84 4.08 18.98
CA ARG A 471 20.61 5.46 19.41
C ARG A 471 21.68 6.37 18.79
N PRO A 472 21.34 7.61 18.41
CA PRO A 472 22.36 8.59 18.10
C PRO A 472 23.21 8.79 19.33
N SER A 473 24.51 8.55 19.21
CA SER A 473 25.52 9.03 20.16
C SER A 473 25.54 10.54 20.17
#